data_233a5bd6e75201ae6b51c1637a02fa0c
#
_entry.id   233a5bd6e75201ae6b51c1637a02fa0c
#
_cell.length_a   1.000
_cell.length_b   1.000
_cell.length_c   1.000
_cell.angle_alpha   90.00
_cell.angle_beta   90.00
_cell.angle_gamma   90.00
#
_symmetry.space_group_name_H-M   'P 1'
#
loop_
_entity.id
_entity.type
_entity.pdbx_description
1 polymer ?
#
loop_
_entity_poly.entity_id
_entity_poly.type
_entity_poly.pdbx_seq_one_letter_code
_entity_poly.pdbx_strand_id
1 'polypeptide(L)'
;MIRFCCLFLVIFNVFTIKLSYADPIEISIYGGIQSSPHSRINGKPDSNGAQYSELVGWKGKSFDAPIYYGIRATFWNSNKLSYGAEFTHAKAYAPSSALQSAGFDRLEFTDGHNIITLNINKRWKMGNFNSYSLFGLGIAFPHVDALPTGGIHTFEYQYTGPAMRAALGLSRKLNDNFSVFTEYQFTASDNKVSLRNGGTLSTTLLTNAVNVGVSYNF
;
A
#
# COMPACT_ATOMS: atom_id res chain seq x y z
N MET A 1 -14.52 -30.39 -20.36
CA MET A 1 -13.66 -29.33 -20.94
C MET A 1 -14.39 -28.09 -21.50
N ILE A 2 -15.71 -28.09 -21.67
CA ILE A 2 -16.48 -27.00 -22.33
C ILE A 2 -16.95 -25.91 -21.36
N ARG A 3 -17.02 -26.18 -20.05
CA ARG A 3 -17.51 -25.20 -19.06
C ARG A 3 -16.49 -24.12 -18.63
N PHE A 4 -15.19 -24.35 -18.83
CA PHE A 4 -14.15 -23.37 -18.49
C PHE A 4 -13.94 -22.29 -19.56
N CYS A 5 -14.28 -22.57 -20.82
CA CYS A 5 -14.12 -21.63 -21.93
C CYS A 5 -15.16 -20.52 -21.90
N CYS A 6 -16.39 -20.80 -21.43
CA CYS A 6 -17.46 -19.81 -21.34
C CYS A 6 -17.24 -18.79 -20.22
N LEU A 7 -16.59 -19.17 -19.11
CA LEU A 7 -16.29 -18.24 -18.01
C LEU A 7 -15.21 -17.23 -18.39
N PHE A 8 -14.24 -17.62 -19.20
CA PHE A 8 -13.18 -16.73 -19.69
C PHE A 8 -13.71 -15.73 -20.74
N LEU A 9 -14.67 -16.14 -21.56
CA LEU A 9 -15.32 -15.27 -22.55
C LEU A 9 -16.25 -14.22 -21.92
N VAL A 10 -16.91 -14.53 -20.80
CA VAL A 10 -17.76 -13.58 -20.08
C VAL A 10 -16.91 -12.53 -19.36
N ILE A 11 -15.75 -12.89 -18.82
CA ILE A 11 -14.82 -11.93 -18.18
C ILE A 11 -14.21 -11.00 -19.23
N PHE A 12 -13.93 -11.49 -20.45
CA PHE A 12 -13.35 -10.67 -21.51
C PHE A 12 -14.37 -9.66 -22.09
N ASN A 13 -15.68 -9.98 -22.12
CA ASN A 13 -16.70 -9.06 -22.59
C ASN A 13 -17.08 -7.93 -21.63
N VAL A 14 -16.80 -8.08 -20.34
CA VAL A 14 -16.99 -6.99 -19.36
C VAL A 14 -15.90 -5.91 -19.49
N PHE A 15 -14.74 -6.25 -20.09
CA PHE A 15 -13.65 -5.30 -20.34
C PHE A 15 -13.69 -4.58 -21.69
N THR A 16 -14.63 -4.91 -22.59
CA THR A 16 -14.90 -4.07 -23.77
C THR A 16 -15.84 -2.91 -23.41
N ILE A 17 -15.53 -2.18 -22.35
CA ILE A 17 -16.06 -0.82 -22.16
C ILE A 17 -15.56 -0.01 -23.35
N LYS A 18 -16.48 0.44 -24.19
CA LYS A 18 -16.20 1.30 -25.34
C LYS A 18 -15.34 2.47 -24.86
N LEU A 19 -14.06 2.46 -25.18
CA LEU A 19 -13.16 3.62 -25.19
C LEU A 19 -13.60 4.59 -26.31
N SER A 20 -14.81 5.09 -26.21
CA SER A 20 -15.41 5.96 -27.22
C SER A 20 -15.48 7.42 -26.80
N TYR A 21 -14.59 7.84 -26.02
CA TYR A 21 -14.07 9.18 -25.64
C TYR A 21 -13.07 8.84 -24.56
N ALA A 22 -11.79 9.05 -24.83
CA ALA A 22 -10.77 8.81 -23.84
C ALA A 22 -11.03 9.76 -22.67
N ASP A 23 -11.65 9.25 -21.60
CA ASP A 23 -11.69 9.97 -20.35
C ASP A 23 -10.23 10.32 -19.99
N PRO A 24 -9.93 11.57 -19.58
CA PRO A 24 -8.56 11.98 -19.34
C PRO A 24 -7.90 11.08 -18.29
N ILE A 25 -6.80 10.49 -18.70
CA ILE A 25 -5.97 9.66 -17.83
C ILE A 25 -5.00 10.60 -17.10
N GLU A 26 -4.93 10.48 -15.79
CA GLU A 26 -3.97 11.18 -14.94
C GLU A 26 -3.01 10.18 -14.32
N ILE A 27 -1.72 10.35 -14.55
CA ILE A 27 -0.66 9.59 -13.88
C ILE A 27 -0.02 10.49 -12.84
N SER A 28 0.05 10.02 -11.61
CA SER A 28 0.62 10.74 -10.47
C SER A 28 1.79 9.97 -9.86
N ILE A 29 2.83 10.70 -9.48
CA ILE A 29 3.95 10.19 -8.69
C ILE A 29 4.09 11.08 -7.46
N TYR A 30 4.31 10.47 -6.31
CA TYR A 30 4.47 11.19 -5.06
C TYR A 30 5.53 10.56 -4.15
N GLY A 31 6.04 11.37 -3.25
CA GLY A 31 6.80 10.98 -2.08
C GLY A 31 6.36 11.78 -0.87
N GLY A 32 6.91 11.47 0.29
CA GLY A 32 6.48 12.17 1.49
C GLY A 32 7.11 11.63 2.76
N ILE A 33 6.50 12.00 3.87
CA ILE A 33 6.87 11.50 5.20
C ILE A 33 5.76 10.59 5.69
N GLN A 34 6.12 9.35 6.01
CA GLN A 34 5.20 8.36 6.57
C GLN A 34 5.59 7.97 7.99
N SER A 35 4.60 7.60 8.77
CA SER A 35 4.74 7.02 10.10
C SER A 35 3.81 5.82 10.24
N SER A 36 4.24 4.84 11.01
CA SER A 36 3.42 3.67 11.33
C SER A 36 3.20 3.62 12.84
N PRO A 37 1.96 3.79 13.32
CA PRO A 37 1.62 3.64 14.72
C PRO A 37 1.97 2.25 15.26
N HIS A 38 2.02 2.13 16.59
CA HIS A 38 2.24 0.85 17.25
C HIS A 38 1.18 -0.15 16.82
N SER A 39 1.62 -1.37 16.55
CA SER A 39 0.72 -2.50 16.35
C SER A 39 1.27 -3.75 17.02
N ARG A 40 0.37 -4.68 17.33
CA ARG A 40 0.74 -5.94 17.95
C ARG A 40 1.14 -6.94 16.90
N ILE A 41 2.29 -7.59 17.11
CA ILE A 41 2.68 -8.78 16.38
C ILE A 41 2.31 -10.02 17.20
N ASN A 42 1.79 -11.05 16.53
CA ASN A 42 1.47 -12.34 17.14
C ASN A 42 1.97 -13.46 16.22
N GLY A 43 2.37 -14.57 16.80
CA GLY A 43 2.79 -15.72 16.01
C GLY A 43 3.63 -16.71 16.77
N LYS A 44 4.42 -17.46 16.00
CA LYS A 44 5.43 -18.41 16.50
C LYS A 44 6.72 -18.19 15.73
N PRO A 45 7.89 -18.22 16.37
CA PRO A 45 9.16 -18.03 15.66
C PRO A 45 9.50 -19.20 14.73
N ASP A 46 9.04 -20.40 15.05
CA ASP A 46 9.15 -21.63 14.24
C ASP A 46 7.95 -22.56 14.49
N SER A 47 7.93 -23.74 13.86
CA SER A 47 6.84 -24.71 13.97
C SER A 47 6.61 -25.23 15.38
N ASN A 48 7.65 -25.30 16.22
CA ASN A 48 7.62 -25.83 17.57
C ASN A 48 7.76 -24.75 18.65
N GLY A 49 8.02 -23.52 18.24
CA GLY A 49 8.24 -22.39 19.13
C GLY A 49 7.03 -21.96 19.94
N ALA A 50 7.29 -21.38 21.09
CA ALA A 50 6.24 -20.75 21.91
C ALA A 50 5.58 -19.58 21.16
N GLN A 51 4.30 -19.36 21.41
CA GLN A 51 3.60 -18.19 20.88
C GLN A 51 4.15 -16.91 21.49
N TYR A 52 4.33 -15.89 20.67
CA TYR A 52 4.65 -14.53 21.12
C TYR A 52 3.49 -13.56 20.81
N SER A 53 3.43 -12.50 21.61
CA SER A 53 2.45 -11.41 21.42
C SER A 53 3.07 -10.12 21.95
N GLU A 54 3.65 -9.33 21.05
CA GLU A 54 4.44 -8.15 21.42
C GLU A 54 3.91 -6.88 20.73
N LEU A 55 4.02 -5.74 21.42
CA LEU A 55 3.67 -4.44 20.87
C LEU A 55 4.90 -3.81 20.23
N VAL A 56 4.81 -3.56 18.92
CA VAL A 56 5.91 -2.98 18.13
C VAL A 56 5.59 -1.54 17.76
N GLY A 57 6.49 -0.62 18.11
CA GLY A 57 6.47 0.77 17.66
C GLY A 57 7.27 0.92 16.36
N TRP A 58 6.62 0.80 15.24
CA TRP A 58 7.27 0.76 13.92
C TRP A 58 7.94 2.08 13.55
N LYS A 59 9.12 1.99 12.90
CA LYS A 59 9.84 3.13 12.33
C LYS A 59 9.65 3.15 10.82
N GLY A 60 9.16 4.28 10.28
CA GLY A 60 8.84 4.42 8.87
C GLY A 60 10.04 4.66 7.94
N LYS A 61 11.10 5.31 8.42
CA LYS A 61 12.35 5.59 7.66
C LYS A 61 12.10 6.07 6.21
N SER A 62 11.29 7.11 6.04
CA SER A 62 10.77 7.56 4.76
C SER A 62 11.83 7.94 3.73
N PHE A 63 13.00 8.39 4.19
CA PHE A 63 14.10 8.88 3.34
C PHE A 63 15.28 7.91 3.23
N ASP A 64 15.27 6.79 3.97
CA ASP A 64 16.27 5.75 3.80
C ASP A 64 15.97 4.98 2.50
N ALA A 65 16.99 4.60 1.74
CA ALA A 65 16.78 3.84 0.51
C ALA A 65 16.30 2.40 0.78
N PRO A 66 15.35 1.87 -0.01
CA PRO A 66 14.49 2.56 -0.96
C PRO A 66 13.54 3.53 -0.25
N ILE A 67 13.35 4.74 -0.80
CA ILE A 67 12.55 5.80 -0.17
C ILE A 67 11.06 5.47 -0.20
N TYR A 68 10.25 6.17 0.64
CA TYR A 68 8.79 6.12 0.55
C TYR A 68 8.30 6.83 -0.71
N TYR A 69 7.44 6.16 -1.50
CA TYR A 69 6.83 6.72 -2.72
C TYR A 69 5.53 6.01 -3.09
N GLY A 70 4.80 6.59 -4.03
CA GLY A 70 3.68 5.94 -4.69
C GLY A 70 3.48 6.41 -6.12
N ILE A 71 2.81 5.55 -6.88
CA ILE A 71 2.42 5.80 -8.28
C ILE A 71 0.93 5.51 -8.40
N ARG A 72 0.18 6.42 -9.02
CA ARG A 72 -1.27 6.32 -9.20
C ARG A 72 -1.65 6.57 -10.65
N ALA A 73 -2.50 5.72 -11.20
CA ALA A 73 -3.21 5.95 -12.45
C ALA A 73 -4.68 6.22 -12.13
N THR A 74 -5.24 7.32 -12.66
CA THR A 74 -6.61 7.76 -12.40
C THR A 74 -7.33 8.02 -13.72
N PHE A 75 -8.54 7.50 -13.87
CA PHE A 75 -9.44 7.73 -15.00
C PHE A 75 -10.57 8.64 -14.54
N TRP A 76 -10.60 9.88 -15.05
CA TRP A 76 -11.59 10.88 -14.65
C TRP A 76 -12.82 10.83 -15.52
N ASN A 77 -13.98 10.57 -14.93
CA ASN A 77 -15.26 10.69 -15.59
C ASN A 77 -15.79 12.14 -15.51
N SER A 78 -16.65 12.53 -16.45
CA SER A 78 -17.31 13.84 -16.55
C SER A 78 -17.98 14.29 -15.25
N ASN A 79 -18.43 13.38 -14.39
CA ASN A 79 -19.11 13.63 -13.12
C ASN A 79 -18.17 13.94 -11.94
N LYS A 80 -16.90 14.27 -12.18
CA LYS A 80 -15.88 14.50 -11.13
C LYS A 80 -15.62 13.28 -10.23
N LEU A 81 -16.14 12.12 -10.61
CA LEU A 81 -15.85 10.82 -10.05
C LEU A 81 -14.74 10.19 -10.89
N SER A 82 -13.83 9.47 -10.28
CA SER A 82 -12.80 8.72 -10.98
C SER A 82 -12.62 7.35 -10.39
N TYR A 83 -12.01 6.50 -11.18
CA TYR A 83 -11.52 5.18 -10.77
C TYR A 83 -10.02 5.14 -11.02
N GLY A 84 -9.30 4.40 -10.23
CA GLY A 84 -7.86 4.30 -10.42
C GLY A 84 -7.27 3.08 -9.76
N ALA A 85 -6.00 2.89 -10.07
CA ALA A 85 -5.14 1.92 -9.40
C ALA A 85 -3.93 2.65 -8.82
N GLU A 86 -3.45 2.17 -7.70
CA GLU A 86 -2.31 2.78 -7.02
C GLU A 86 -1.41 1.73 -6.40
N PHE A 87 -0.12 1.98 -6.51
CA PHE A 87 0.94 1.30 -5.80
C PHE A 87 1.55 2.26 -4.79
N THR A 88 1.63 1.83 -3.52
CA THR A 88 2.31 2.56 -2.44
C THR A 88 3.43 1.70 -1.89
N HIS A 89 4.64 2.26 -1.83
CA HIS A 89 5.83 1.66 -1.22
C HIS A 89 6.08 2.33 0.13
N ALA A 90 5.62 1.72 1.21
CA ALA A 90 5.86 2.15 2.58
C ALA A 90 6.90 1.25 3.26
N LYS A 91 7.34 1.61 4.46
CA LYS A 91 8.35 0.85 5.20
C LYS A 91 7.96 0.72 6.67
N ALA A 92 8.27 -0.43 7.27
CA ALA A 92 8.05 -0.66 8.68
C ALA A 92 9.20 -1.49 9.28
N TYR A 93 9.92 -0.88 10.23
CA TYR A 93 11.06 -1.49 10.93
C TYR A 93 10.74 -1.64 12.39
N ALA A 94 10.90 -2.83 12.95
CA ALA A 94 10.82 -3.04 14.39
C ALA A 94 12.05 -2.47 15.09
N PRO A 95 11.91 -1.73 16.20
CA PRO A 95 13.04 -1.24 16.98
C PRO A 95 13.68 -2.39 17.78
N SER A 96 14.96 -2.26 18.13
CA SER A 96 15.74 -3.29 18.83
C SER A 96 15.09 -3.76 20.15
N SER A 97 14.42 -2.87 20.87
CA SER A 97 13.71 -3.23 22.11
C SER A 97 12.56 -4.22 21.88
N ALA A 98 11.80 -4.05 20.77
CA ALA A 98 10.72 -4.96 20.41
C ALA A 98 11.24 -6.28 19.81
N LEU A 99 12.39 -6.26 19.14
CA LEU A 99 13.02 -7.45 18.59
C LEU A 99 13.39 -8.45 19.69
N GLN A 100 14.04 -7.98 20.75
CA GLN A 100 14.49 -8.83 21.85
C GLN A 100 13.32 -9.50 22.58
N SER A 101 12.24 -8.77 22.86
CA SER A 101 11.07 -9.33 23.54
C SER A 101 10.30 -10.31 22.67
N ALA A 102 10.29 -10.13 21.35
CA ALA A 102 9.62 -11.00 20.39
C ALA A 102 10.48 -12.20 19.94
N GLY A 103 11.76 -12.28 20.34
CA GLY A 103 12.67 -13.34 19.94
C GLY A 103 13.12 -13.26 18.47
N PHE A 104 13.32 -12.03 17.96
CA PHE A 104 13.85 -11.78 16.62
C PHE A 104 15.15 -11.00 16.67
N ASP A 105 16.09 -11.33 15.78
CA ASP A 105 17.28 -10.53 15.50
C ASP A 105 16.97 -9.46 14.45
N ARG A 106 15.98 -9.71 13.58
CA ARG A 106 15.48 -8.76 12.59
C ARG A 106 14.00 -8.98 12.32
N LEU A 107 13.23 -7.89 12.19
CA LEU A 107 11.83 -7.91 11.77
C LEU A 107 11.51 -6.58 11.07
N GLU A 108 11.37 -6.67 9.77
CA GLU A 108 11.18 -5.51 8.90
C GLU A 108 10.32 -5.87 7.68
N PHE A 109 9.59 -4.89 7.18
CA PHE A 109 9.06 -4.88 5.82
C PHE A 109 9.90 -3.87 5.03
N THR A 110 11.11 -4.29 4.62
CA THR A 110 12.24 -3.39 4.33
C THR A 110 12.31 -2.91 2.89
N ASP A 111 12.19 -3.80 1.90
CA ASP A 111 12.10 -3.43 0.47
C ASP A 111 10.66 -3.12 0.09
N GLY A 112 9.92 -2.61 1.06
CA GLY A 112 8.58 -2.07 1.00
C GLY A 112 7.52 -2.93 1.66
N HIS A 113 6.74 -2.27 2.50
CA HIS A 113 5.38 -2.67 2.78
C HIS A 113 4.54 -2.22 1.58
N ASN A 114 4.58 -3.00 0.50
CA ASN A 114 3.94 -2.66 -0.76
C ASN A 114 2.43 -2.91 -0.66
N ILE A 115 1.65 -1.90 -1.06
CA ILE A 115 0.19 -1.97 -1.11
C ILE A 115 -0.25 -1.62 -2.52
N ILE A 116 -1.13 -2.46 -3.09
CA ILE A 116 -1.78 -2.20 -4.37
C ILE A 116 -3.27 -2.04 -4.10
N THR A 117 -3.87 -0.93 -4.53
CA THR A 117 -5.29 -0.65 -4.33
C THR A 117 -5.98 -0.26 -5.63
N LEU A 118 -7.26 -0.64 -5.74
CA LEU A 118 -8.20 -0.06 -6.68
C LEU A 118 -8.99 1.02 -5.95
N ASN A 119 -9.05 2.21 -6.54
CA ASN A 119 -9.52 3.41 -5.87
C ASN A 119 -10.75 3.99 -6.54
N ILE A 120 -11.61 4.59 -5.74
CA ILE A 120 -12.65 5.53 -6.15
C ILE A 120 -12.25 6.90 -5.62
N ASN A 121 -12.23 7.91 -6.50
CA ASN A 121 -11.87 9.27 -6.13
C ASN A 121 -13.02 10.21 -6.48
N LYS A 122 -13.18 11.25 -5.67
CA LYS A 122 -14.09 12.36 -5.96
C LYS A 122 -13.34 13.68 -5.85
N ARG A 123 -13.56 14.56 -6.82
CA ARG A 123 -12.91 15.87 -6.88
C ARG A 123 -13.97 16.99 -6.91
N TRP A 124 -13.68 18.09 -6.24
CA TRP A 124 -14.49 19.30 -6.26
C TRP A 124 -13.63 20.55 -6.26
N LYS A 125 -14.13 21.63 -6.85
CA LYS A 125 -13.41 22.88 -6.98
C LYS A 125 -13.43 23.67 -5.67
N MET A 126 -12.30 24.23 -5.28
CA MET A 126 -12.12 25.06 -4.10
C MET A 126 -11.23 26.28 -4.45
N GLY A 127 -11.83 27.34 -5.01
CA GLY A 127 -11.10 28.48 -5.53
C GLY A 127 -10.15 28.07 -6.68
N ASN A 128 -8.87 28.37 -6.52
CA ASN A 128 -7.81 28.02 -7.48
C ASN A 128 -7.27 26.58 -7.32
N PHE A 129 -7.81 25.83 -6.37
CA PHE A 129 -7.44 24.45 -6.10
C PHE A 129 -8.57 23.49 -6.46
N ASN A 130 -8.23 22.24 -6.60
CA ASN A 130 -9.18 21.14 -6.56
C ASN A 130 -8.90 20.36 -5.27
N SER A 131 -9.88 20.24 -4.41
CA SER A 131 -9.83 19.27 -3.32
C SER A 131 -10.32 17.92 -3.81
N TYR A 132 -9.82 16.84 -3.22
CA TYR A 132 -10.27 15.50 -3.55
C TYR A 132 -10.23 14.58 -2.34
N SER A 133 -11.08 13.57 -2.38
CA SER A 133 -11.03 12.43 -1.47
C SER A 133 -10.82 11.16 -2.29
N LEU A 134 -10.15 10.20 -1.68
CA LEU A 134 -9.86 8.91 -2.28
C LEU A 134 -10.15 7.82 -1.26
N PHE A 135 -10.76 6.73 -1.71
CA PHE A 135 -10.90 5.50 -0.97
C PHE A 135 -10.54 4.31 -1.87
N GLY A 136 -9.76 3.38 -1.36
CA GLY A 136 -9.31 2.21 -2.10
C GLY A 136 -9.30 0.96 -1.25
N LEU A 137 -9.53 -0.16 -1.93
CA LEU A 137 -9.38 -1.52 -1.39
C LEU A 137 -8.37 -2.28 -2.24
N GLY A 138 -7.63 -3.18 -1.61
CA GLY A 138 -6.59 -3.91 -2.30
C GLY A 138 -5.88 -4.93 -1.44
N ILE A 139 -4.61 -5.11 -1.72
CA ILE A 139 -3.78 -6.15 -1.12
C ILE A 139 -2.45 -5.59 -0.64
N ALA A 140 -1.90 -6.22 0.40
CA ALA A 140 -0.53 -6.03 0.85
C ALA A 140 0.38 -7.14 0.30
N PHE A 141 1.49 -6.73 -0.28
CA PHE A 141 2.52 -7.59 -0.87
C PHE A 141 3.92 -7.12 -0.43
N PRO A 142 4.22 -7.16 0.88
CA PRO A 142 5.50 -6.69 1.40
C PRO A 142 6.66 -7.60 1.05
N HIS A 143 7.86 -7.03 1.04
CA HIS A 143 9.09 -7.78 1.20
C HIS A 143 9.32 -8.02 2.69
N VAL A 144 9.23 -9.27 3.11
CA VAL A 144 9.39 -9.70 4.50
C VAL A 144 10.85 -9.99 4.76
N ASP A 145 11.44 -9.27 5.71
CA ASP A 145 12.80 -9.51 6.23
C ASP A 145 12.67 -9.84 7.72
N ALA A 146 12.59 -11.13 8.02
CA ALA A 146 12.39 -11.63 9.38
C ALA A 146 13.39 -12.73 9.73
N LEU A 147 14.16 -12.51 10.80
CA LEU A 147 15.13 -13.45 11.32
C LEU A 147 14.82 -13.73 12.81
N PRO A 148 14.16 -14.86 13.12
CA PRO A 148 14.03 -15.32 14.49
C PRO A 148 15.42 -15.60 15.09
N THR A 149 15.61 -15.32 16.38
CA THR A 149 16.89 -15.57 17.08
C THR A 149 17.24 -17.05 17.02
N GLY A 150 18.39 -17.37 16.41
CA GLY A 150 18.83 -18.75 16.18
C GLY A 150 18.02 -19.50 15.11
N GLY A 151 17.13 -18.84 14.40
CA GLY A 151 16.26 -19.41 13.39
C GLY A 151 16.72 -19.21 11.94
N ILE A 152 15.83 -19.51 11.00
CA ILE A 152 16.09 -19.38 9.55
C ILE A 152 15.57 -18.04 9.06
N HIS A 153 16.39 -17.32 8.30
CA HIS A 153 16.05 -16.02 7.71
C HIS A 153 14.97 -16.14 6.63
N THR A 154 13.86 -15.44 6.82
CA THR A 154 12.82 -15.23 5.81
C THR A 154 13.12 -13.90 5.12
N PHE A 155 13.42 -13.96 3.81
CA PHE A 155 13.77 -12.79 3.00
C PHE A 155 13.14 -12.95 1.63
N GLU A 156 11.89 -12.48 1.48
CA GLU A 156 11.12 -12.70 0.26
C GLU A 156 9.85 -11.83 0.21
N TYR A 157 9.30 -11.65 -0.99
CA TYR A 157 7.99 -11.05 -1.17
C TYR A 157 6.90 -12.07 -0.85
N GLN A 158 5.88 -11.65 -0.07
CA GLN A 158 4.73 -12.48 0.24
C GLN A 158 3.43 -11.68 0.06
N TYR A 159 2.41 -12.32 -0.51
CA TYR A 159 1.05 -11.84 -0.33
C TYR A 159 0.66 -12.07 1.14
N THR A 160 0.38 -11.01 1.87
CA THR A 160 0.14 -11.10 3.31
C THR A 160 -1.31 -10.87 3.71
N GLY A 161 -2.11 -10.23 2.86
CA GLY A 161 -3.54 -10.08 3.14
C GLY A 161 -4.17 -8.84 2.51
N PRO A 162 -5.40 -8.52 2.95
CA PRO A 162 -6.14 -7.36 2.46
C PRO A 162 -5.53 -6.05 2.95
N ALA A 163 -5.72 -5.01 2.14
CA ALA A 163 -5.33 -3.65 2.47
C ALA A 163 -6.44 -2.65 2.07
N MET A 164 -6.46 -1.52 2.76
CA MET A 164 -7.30 -0.38 2.42
C MET A 164 -6.50 0.91 2.45
N ARG A 165 -6.98 1.90 1.72
CA ARG A 165 -6.41 3.23 1.65
C ARG A 165 -7.49 4.28 1.68
N ALA A 166 -7.22 5.40 2.38
CA ALA A 166 -8.01 6.61 2.29
C ALA A 166 -7.08 7.81 2.17
N ALA A 167 -7.45 8.83 1.40
CA ALA A 167 -6.70 10.06 1.32
C ALA A 167 -7.61 11.28 1.13
N LEU A 168 -7.13 12.41 1.62
CA LEU A 168 -7.68 13.74 1.38
C LEU A 168 -6.57 14.63 0.86
N GLY A 169 -6.81 15.32 -0.25
CA GLY A 169 -5.77 16.11 -0.89
C GLY A 169 -6.28 17.40 -1.54
N LEU A 170 -5.30 18.21 -1.86
CA LEU A 170 -5.45 19.45 -2.62
C LEU A 170 -4.53 19.37 -3.82
N SER A 171 -5.04 19.71 -5.00
CA SER A 171 -4.25 19.81 -6.23
C SER A 171 -4.43 21.15 -6.89
N ARG A 172 -3.38 21.61 -7.59
CA ARG A 172 -3.40 22.84 -8.39
C ARG A 172 -2.83 22.55 -9.76
N LYS A 173 -3.55 22.91 -10.79
CA LYS A 173 -3.04 22.90 -12.17
C LYS A 173 -1.93 23.94 -12.32
N LEU A 174 -0.80 23.52 -12.90
CA LEU A 174 0.28 24.40 -13.33
C LEU A 174 0.08 24.84 -14.79
N ASN A 175 -0.38 23.90 -15.62
CA ASN A 175 -0.77 24.09 -17.02
C ASN A 175 -1.80 23.02 -17.43
N ASP A 176 -2.05 22.83 -18.72
CA ASP A 176 -3.07 21.91 -19.20
C ASP A 176 -2.73 20.45 -18.88
N ASN A 177 -1.44 20.08 -18.86
CA ASN A 177 -0.99 18.72 -18.64
C ASN A 177 -0.50 18.45 -17.21
N PHE A 178 0.09 19.43 -16.52
CA PHE A 178 0.72 19.23 -15.22
C PHE A 178 -0.09 19.81 -14.06
N SER A 179 -0.15 19.04 -12.99
CA SER A 179 -0.67 19.48 -11.69
C SER A 179 0.32 19.10 -10.58
N VAL A 180 0.33 19.88 -9.52
CA VAL A 180 0.97 19.51 -8.25
C VAL A 180 -0.09 19.23 -7.22
N PHE A 181 0.20 18.36 -6.27
CA PHE A 181 -0.73 18.07 -5.20
C PHE A 181 -0.02 17.81 -3.88
N THR A 182 -0.77 17.96 -2.81
CA THR A 182 -0.43 17.45 -1.48
C THR A 182 -1.61 16.67 -0.94
N GLU A 183 -1.34 15.63 -0.19
CA GLU A 183 -2.39 14.82 0.42
C GLU A 183 -1.98 14.25 1.77
N TYR A 184 -2.94 14.08 2.65
CA TYR A 184 -2.84 13.19 3.78
C TYR A 184 -3.38 11.83 3.38
N GLN A 185 -2.60 10.80 3.62
CA GLN A 185 -2.91 9.42 3.31
C GLN A 185 -2.94 8.58 4.58
N PHE A 186 -3.93 7.72 4.67
CA PHE A 186 -4.02 6.64 5.65
C PHE A 186 -4.09 5.30 4.92
N THR A 187 -3.31 4.31 5.37
CA THR A 187 -3.45 2.92 4.93
C THR A 187 -3.59 2.00 6.12
N ALA A 188 -4.32 0.91 5.92
CA ALA A 188 -4.40 -0.20 6.86
C ALA A 188 -4.27 -1.52 6.10
N SER A 189 -3.51 -2.45 6.63
CA SER A 189 -3.39 -3.80 6.07
C SER A 189 -3.34 -4.85 7.17
N ASP A 190 -4.00 -5.96 6.94
CA ASP A 190 -3.91 -7.14 7.80
C ASP A 190 -2.89 -8.10 7.19
N ASN A 191 -1.78 -8.33 7.89
CA ASN A 191 -0.65 -9.06 7.35
C ASN A 191 -0.48 -10.40 8.08
N LYS A 192 -0.47 -11.48 7.32
CA LYS A 192 -0.16 -12.84 7.78
C LYS A 192 1.04 -13.35 7.00
N VAL A 193 2.14 -13.51 7.69
CA VAL A 193 3.44 -13.90 7.13
C VAL A 193 3.74 -15.33 7.51
N SER A 194 4.26 -16.11 6.55
CA SER A 194 4.83 -17.43 6.78
C SER A 194 6.35 -17.32 6.92
N LEU A 195 6.90 -17.83 8.00
CA LEU A 195 8.35 -17.89 8.21
C LEU A 195 8.92 -19.20 7.66
N ARG A 196 10.15 -19.17 7.12
CA ARG A 196 10.78 -20.32 6.43
C ARG A 196 10.96 -21.57 7.28
N ASN A 197 11.02 -21.44 8.59
CA ASN A 197 11.12 -22.54 9.54
C ASN A 197 9.76 -23.05 10.05
N GLY A 198 8.67 -22.75 9.34
CA GLY A 198 7.31 -23.13 9.71
C GLY A 198 6.68 -22.26 10.80
N GLY A 199 7.34 -21.18 11.16
CA GLY A 199 6.79 -20.15 12.05
C GLY A 199 5.76 -19.26 11.33
N THR A 200 5.11 -18.41 12.09
CA THR A 200 4.10 -17.45 11.60
C THR A 200 4.25 -16.11 12.27
N LEU A 201 3.87 -15.06 11.56
CA LEU A 201 3.75 -13.71 12.11
C LEU A 201 2.49 -13.06 11.57
N SER A 202 1.71 -12.44 12.44
CA SER A 202 0.56 -11.64 12.04
C SER A 202 0.61 -10.28 12.69
N THR A 203 0.20 -9.25 11.94
CA THR A 203 0.12 -7.87 12.42
C THR A 203 -0.80 -7.04 11.54
N THR A 204 -1.56 -6.12 12.13
CA THR A 204 -2.26 -5.08 11.38
C THR A 204 -1.36 -3.85 11.33
N LEU A 205 -0.87 -3.49 10.14
CA LEU A 205 -0.08 -2.28 9.95
C LEU A 205 -0.98 -1.13 9.53
N LEU A 206 -0.87 -0.03 10.29
CA LEU A 206 -1.47 1.26 9.96
C LEU A 206 -0.34 2.19 9.50
N THR A 207 -0.59 2.98 8.48
CA THR A 207 0.36 3.99 8.02
C THR A 207 -0.35 5.32 7.82
N ASN A 208 0.26 6.39 8.32
CA ASN A 208 -0.14 7.77 8.06
C ASN A 208 0.97 8.43 7.26
N ALA A 209 0.63 9.19 6.23
CA ALA A 209 1.60 9.92 5.43
C ALA A 209 1.09 11.29 5.02
N VAL A 210 2.04 12.22 4.91
CA VAL A 210 1.83 13.50 4.21
C VAL A 210 2.67 13.44 2.94
N ASN A 211 1.99 13.51 1.80
CA ASN A 211 2.56 13.34 0.47
C ASN A 211 2.58 14.66 -0.29
N VAL A 212 3.59 14.82 -1.13
CA VAL A 212 3.67 15.82 -2.18
C VAL A 212 3.96 15.11 -3.49
N GLY A 213 3.27 15.52 -4.56
CA GLY A 213 3.40 14.84 -5.83
C GLY A 213 3.10 15.71 -7.04
N VAL A 214 3.37 15.13 -8.19
CA VAL A 214 3.09 15.70 -9.50
C VAL A 214 2.20 14.74 -10.27
N SER A 215 1.22 15.29 -10.98
CA SER A 215 0.36 14.55 -11.90
C SER A 215 0.54 15.05 -13.32
N TYR A 216 0.50 14.12 -14.26
CA TYR A 216 0.42 14.39 -15.69
C TYR A 216 -0.93 13.94 -16.23
N ASN A 217 -1.61 14.82 -16.96
CA ASN A 217 -2.90 14.55 -17.62
C ASN A 217 -2.66 14.38 -19.12
N PHE A 218 -3.15 13.26 -19.67
CA PHE A 218 -3.08 12.95 -21.09
C PHE A 218 -4.26 13.55 -21.86
#